data_8e7e34e91e96164f7e358741f0ab7db2
#
_entry.id   8e7e34e91e96164f7e358741f0ab7db2
#
_cell.length_a   1.000
_cell.length_b   1.000
_cell.length_c   1.000
_cell.angle_alpha   90.00
_cell.angle_beta   90.00
_cell.angle_gamma   90.00
#
_symmetry.space_group_name_H-M   'P 1'
#
loop_
_entity.id
_entity.type
_entity.pdbx_description
1 polymer ?
#
loop_
_entity_poly.entity_id
_entity_poly.type
_entity_poly.pdbx_seq_one_letter_code
_entity_poly.pdbx_strand_id
1 'polypeptide(L)'
;VESRKKYTTLNIKSEGIFTNKVAQAVVHTNRCLVLASHFFEWQEVEKQKYPHCIQIENTPLFYIAGVWNTWTNHQTGEIKNSFGIITTEANALMRKIHNVKNRMPTILDDDLANSWVNENLNEKQITEIAATQFDTNKMSAHTVAKSFQQSIDPCEKFDYKIFTPQSLF
;
A
#
# COMPACT_ATOMS: atom_id res chain seq x y z
N VAL A 1 -20.21 -15.34 11.01
CA VAL A 1 -19.69 -14.14 11.69
C VAL A 1 -18.33 -14.38 12.35
N GLU A 2 -18.02 -15.61 12.78
CA GLU A 2 -16.73 -15.96 13.43
C GLU A 2 -15.52 -15.99 12.48
N SER A 3 -15.71 -16.22 11.19
CA SER A 3 -14.60 -16.28 10.22
C SER A 3 -14.00 -14.89 9.87
N ARG A 4 -14.70 -13.79 10.13
CA ARG A 4 -14.22 -12.42 9.85
C ARG A 4 -13.00 -11.98 10.67
N LYS A 5 -12.74 -12.59 11.82
CA LYS A 5 -11.62 -12.22 12.71
C LYS A 5 -10.26 -12.79 12.27
N LYS A 6 -10.21 -13.70 11.31
CA LYS A 6 -9.02 -14.51 11.03
C LYS A 6 -8.20 -14.08 9.80
N TYR A 7 -8.75 -13.25 8.90
CA TYR A 7 -8.08 -12.89 7.65
C TYR A 7 -8.24 -11.40 7.35
N THR A 8 -7.21 -10.63 7.60
CA THR A 8 -7.07 -9.28 7.03
C THR A 8 -6.48 -9.44 5.61
N THR A 9 -7.35 -9.51 4.61
CA THR A 9 -6.96 -9.66 3.20
C THR A 9 -6.75 -8.32 2.50
N LEU A 10 -6.63 -7.23 3.27
CA LEU A 10 -6.46 -5.88 2.73
C LEU A 10 -5.12 -5.71 1.98
N ASN A 11 -4.06 -6.41 2.43
CA ASN A 11 -2.74 -6.34 1.83
C ASN A 11 -2.31 -7.72 1.35
N ILE A 12 -1.98 -7.81 0.07
CA ILE A 12 -1.55 -9.03 -0.60
C ILE A 12 -0.08 -8.86 -0.98
N LYS A 13 0.76 -9.79 -0.55
CA LYS A 13 2.19 -9.76 -0.92
C LYS A 13 2.36 -10.18 -2.37
N SER A 14 3.14 -9.44 -3.15
CA SER A 14 3.45 -9.74 -4.54
C SER A 14 4.05 -11.15 -4.72
N GLU A 15 4.91 -11.57 -3.79
CA GLU A 15 5.58 -12.88 -3.82
C GLU A 15 4.60 -14.05 -3.65
N GLY A 16 3.45 -13.80 -3.08
CA GLY A 16 2.43 -14.82 -2.84
C GLY A 16 1.16 -14.61 -3.65
N ILE A 17 1.17 -13.80 -4.70
CA ILE A 17 -0.05 -13.39 -5.41
C ILE A 17 -0.82 -14.58 -5.99
N PHE A 18 -0.13 -15.63 -6.46
CA PHE A 18 -0.74 -16.86 -6.99
C PHE A 18 -0.96 -17.96 -5.94
N THR A 19 -0.45 -17.79 -4.71
CA THR A 19 -0.63 -18.75 -3.62
C THR A 19 -1.56 -18.23 -2.52
N ASN A 20 -1.83 -16.94 -2.49
CA ASN A 20 -2.81 -16.34 -1.60
C ASN A 20 -4.21 -16.74 -2.04
N LYS A 21 -4.98 -17.37 -1.15
CA LYS A 21 -6.33 -17.91 -1.46
C LYS A 21 -7.31 -16.91 -2.05
N VAL A 22 -7.18 -15.63 -1.70
CA VAL A 22 -8.06 -14.57 -2.22
C VAL A 22 -7.55 -14.07 -3.55
N ALA A 23 -6.25 -13.76 -3.65
CA ALA A 23 -5.67 -13.19 -4.85
C ALA A 23 -5.67 -14.16 -6.02
N GLN A 24 -5.29 -15.44 -5.81
CA GLN A 24 -5.24 -16.45 -6.87
C GLN A 24 -6.57 -16.65 -7.60
N ALA A 25 -7.69 -16.46 -6.91
CA ALA A 25 -9.02 -16.63 -7.50
C ALA A 25 -9.41 -15.48 -8.44
N VAL A 26 -8.76 -14.32 -8.33
CA VAL A 26 -9.20 -13.09 -8.98
C VAL A 26 -8.10 -12.35 -9.75
N VAL A 27 -6.83 -12.66 -9.52
CA VAL A 27 -5.70 -11.90 -10.08
C VAL A 27 -5.62 -11.95 -11.61
N HIS A 28 -6.15 -12.98 -12.23
CA HIS A 28 -6.19 -13.09 -13.70
C HIS A 28 -7.24 -12.19 -14.34
N THR A 29 -8.36 -11.90 -13.64
CA THR A 29 -9.53 -11.22 -14.20
C THR A 29 -9.92 -9.94 -13.51
N ASN A 30 -9.68 -9.83 -12.21
CA ASN A 30 -10.21 -8.74 -11.38
C ASN A 30 -9.07 -7.88 -10.80
N ARG A 31 -8.10 -7.51 -11.63
CA ARG A 31 -7.11 -6.50 -11.26
C ARG A 31 -7.75 -5.12 -11.29
N CYS A 32 -7.31 -4.23 -10.39
CA CYS A 32 -7.81 -2.86 -10.32
C CYS A 32 -6.68 -1.89 -9.92
N LEU A 33 -6.96 -0.62 -10.07
CA LEU A 33 -6.11 0.47 -9.60
C LEU A 33 -6.81 1.16 -8.44
N VAL A 34 -6.08 1.37 -7.36
CA VAL A 34 -6.51 2.19 -6.23
C VAL A 34 -5.83 3.54 -6.34
N LEU A 35 -6.63 4.59 -6.52
CA LEU A 35 -6.16 5.97 -6.57
C LEU A 35 -5.84 6.46 -5.16
N ALA A 36 -4.67 7.05 -4.99
CA ALA A 36 -4.24 7.66 -3.75
C ALA A 36 -3.48 8.97 -4.01
N SER A 37 -3.63 9.93 -3.12
CA SER A 37 -2.83 11.16 -3.09
C SER A 37 -1.63 11.04 -2.15
N HIS A 38 -1.75 10.18 -1.14
CA HIS A 38 -0.74 9.89 -0.14
C HIS A 38 -1.10 8.57 0.57
N PHE A 39 -0.15 8.03 1.33
CA PHE A 39 -0.40 6.93 2.26
C PHE A 39 0.42 7.10 3.53
N PHE A 40 0.06 6.36 4.57
CA PHE A 40 0.73 6.45 5.87
C PHE A 40 1.41 5.14 6.21
N GLU A 41 2.62 5.26 6.77
CA GLU A 41 3.38 4.15 7.33
C GLU A 41 4.08 4.57 8.61
N TRP A 42 4.45 3.61 9.44
CA TRP A 42 5.00 3.85 10.76
C TRP A 42 6.46 3.42 10.84
N GLN A 43 7.31 4.36 11.26
CA GLN A 43 8.68 4.06 11.63
C GLN A 43 8.72 3.69 13.12
N GLU A 44 9.37 2.57 13.44
CA GLU A 44 9.60 2.18 14.83
C GLU A 44 10.99 2.64 15.27
N VAL A 45 11.03 3.47 16.31
CA VAL A 45 12.27 3.91 16.97
C VAL A 45 12.07 3.74 18.48
N GLU A 46 13.01 3.06 19.16
CA GLU A 46 12.94 2.78 20.60
C GLU A 46 11.60 2.16 21.04
N LYS A 47 11.09 1.21 20.25
CA LYS A 47 9.79 0.52 20.45
C LYS A 47 8.56 1.45 20.38
N GLN A 48 8.73 2.68 19.91
CA GLN A 48 7.64 3.61 19.65
C GLN A 48 7.43 3.78 18.15
N LYS A 49 6.18 3.99 17.75
CA LYS A 49 5.79 4.16 16.35
C LYS A 49 5.51 5.63 16.05
N TYR A 50 6.14 6.10 14.97
CA TYR A 50 6.02 7.46 14.46
C TYR A 50 5.43 7.42 13.07
N PRO A 51 4.22 7.97 12.87
CA PRO A 51 3.57 7.96 11.57
C PRO A 51 4.24 8.94 10.61
N HIS A 52 4.32 8.52 9.35
CA HIS A 52 4.79 9.33 8.24
C HIS A 52 3.69 9.42 7.18
N CYS A 53 3.51 10.60 6.61
CA CYS A 53 2.78 10.80 5.35
C CYS A 53 3.77 10.65 4.21
N ILE A 54 3.45 9.79 3.23
CA ILE A 54 4.27 9.50 2.06
C ILE A 54 3.52 9.96 0.82
N GLN A 55 4.21 10.68 -0.06
CA GLN A 55 3.68 11.29 -1.27
C GLN A 55 4.57 11.00 -2.47
N ILE A 56 4.01 11.08 -3.67
CA ILE A 56 4.76 11.07 -4.92
C ILE A 56 4.95 12.50 -5.37
N GLU A 57 6.20 12.90 -5.62
CA GLU A 57 6.53 14.27 -5.99
C GLU A 57 5.94 14.64 -7.35
N ASN A 58 5.43 15.86 -7.43
CA ASN A 58 4.81 16.41 -8.63
C ASN A 58 3.63 15.60 -9.21
N THR A 59 3.05 14.70 -8.40
CA THR A 59 1.95 13.83 -8.80
C THR A 59 0.84 13.91 -7.76
N PRO A 60 -0.27 14.61 -8.03
CA PRO A 60 -1.34 14.79 -7.05
C PRO A 60 -2.11 13.49 -6.75
N LEU A 61 -2.15 12.57 -7.71
CA LEU A 61 -2.77 11.25 -7.58
C LEU A 61 -1.87 10.20 -8.25
N PHE A 62 -1.71 9.06 -7.60
CA PHE A 62 -0.95 7.93 -8.12
C PHE A 62 -1.75 6.63 -8.00
N TYR A 63 -1.31 5.61 -8.70
CA TYR A 63 -1.96 4.31 -8.76
C TYR A 63 -1.27 3.30 -7.86
N ILE A 64 -2.06 2.59 -7.06
CA ILE A 64 -1.61 1.40 -6.34
C ILE A 64 -2.25 0.18 -7.01
N ALA A 65 -1.44 -0.83 -7.32
CA ALA A 65 -1.94 -2.09 -7.84
C ALA A 65 -2.85 -2.78 -6.81
N GLY A 66 -3.99 -3.26 -7.26
CA GLY A 66 -4.95 -3.98 -6.44
C GLY A 66 -5.64 -5.11 -7.19
N VAL A 67 -6.35 -5.91 -6.43
CA VAL A 67 -7.33 -6.88 -6.95
C VAL A 67 -8.64 -6.69 -6.23
N TRP A 68 -9.74 -7.00 -6.88
CA TRP A 68 -11.08 -6.87 -6.28
C TRP A 68 -11.85 -8.17 -6.37
N ASN A 69 -12.84 -8.32 -5.50
CA ASN A 69 -13.74 -9.45 -5.51
C ASN A 69 -15.14 -9.04 -5.05
N THR A 70 -16.13 -9.75 -5.56
CA THR A 70 -17.53 -9.63 -5.15
C THR A 70 -17.86 -10.79 -4.22
N TRP A 71 -18.38 -10.47 -3.04
CA TRP A 71 -18.93 -11.44 -2.11
C TRP A 71 -20.45 -11.33 -2.10
N THR A 72 -21.13 -12.48 -2.16
CA THR A 72 -22.58 -12.56 -2.06
C THR A 72 -22.99 -13.33 -0.81
N ASN A 73 -23.87 -12.76 -0.02
CA ASN A 73 -24.50 -13.46 1.09
C ASN A 73 -25.60 -14.37 0.54
N HIS A 74 -25.38 -15.66 0.55
CA HIS A 74 -26.33 -16.65 0.02
C HIS A 74 -27.67 -16.73 0.78
N GLN A 75 -27.74 -16.20 2.01
CA GLN A 75 -28.98 -16.19 2.81
C GLN A 75 -29.82 -14.93 2.55
N THR A 76 -29.17 -13.79 2.35
CA THR A 76 -29.87 -12.49 2.23
C THR A 76 -29.85 -11.92 0.82
N GLY A 77 -29.02 -12.48 -0.08
CA GLY A 77 -28.79 -11.93 -1.42
C GLY A 77 -27.91 -10.64 -1.43
N GLU A 78 -27.42 -10.20 -0.29
CA GLU A 78 -26.58 -9.00 -0.19
C GLU A 78 -25.29 -9.20 -0.97
N ILE A 79 -24.92 -8.22 -1.81
CA ILE A 79 -23.68 -8.21 -2.60
C ILE A 79 -22.74 -7.14 -2.04
N LYS A 80 -21.47 -7.51 -1.80
CA LYS A 80 -20.42 -6.58 -1.37
C LYS A 80 -19.19 -6.71 -2.26
N ASN A 81 -18.77 -5.59 -2.81
CA ASN A 81 -17.47 -5.49 -3.48
C ASN A 81 -16.39 -5.12 -2.46
N SER A 82 -15.26 -5.78 -2.56
CA SER A 82 -14.09 -5.52 -1.74
C SER A 82 -12.84 -5.54 -2.61
N PHE A 83 -11.79 -4.85 -2.16
CA PHE A 83 -10.50 -4.89 -2.84
C PHE A 83 -9.37 -5.10 -1.82
N GLY A 84 -8.24 -5.58 -2.31
CA GLY A 84 -6.98 -5.66 -1.58
C GLY A 84 -5.88 -5.00 -2.40
N ILE A 85 -4.98 -4.27 -1.72
CA ILE A 85 -3.82 -3.68 -2.37
C ILE A 85 -2.67 -4.68 -2.46
N ILE A 86 -1.90 -4.60 -3.54
CA ILE A 86 -0.66 -5.37 -3.66
C ILE A 86 0.45 -4.61 -2.94
N THR A 87 1.28 -5.35 -2.23
CA THR A 87 2.47 -4.82 -1.58
C THR A 87 3.71 -5.56 -2.07
N THR A 88 4.79 -4.83 -2.23
CA THR A 88 6.10 -5.34 -2.62
C THR A 88 7.16 -5.06 -1.56
N GLU A 89 8.38 -5.49 -1.77
CA GLU A 89 9.51 -5.11 -0.93
C GLU A 89 9.72 -3.59 -0.92
N ALA A 90 10.08 -3.05 0.22
CA ALA A 90 10.34 -1.63 0.40
C ALA A 90 11.56 -1.18 -0.42
N ASN A 91 11.44 -0.04 -1.11
CA ASN A 91 12.59 0.68 -1.65
C ASN A 91 13.43 1.35 -0.54
N ALA A 92 14.47 2.08 -0.89
CA ALA A 92 15.41 2.67 0.07
C ALA A 92 14.73 3.63 1.08
N LEU A 93 13.75 4.45 0.64
CA LEU A 93 12.99 5.34 1.52
C LEU A 93 12.09 4.53 2.46
N MET A 94 11.31 3.60 1.90
CA MET A 94 10.33 2.85 2.66
C MET A 94 10.97 1.85 3.63
N ARG A 95 12.19 1.36 3.36
CA ARG A 95 12.96 0.55 4.33
C ARG A 95 13.31 1.33 5.59
N LYS A 96 13.55 2.64 5.48
CA LYS A 96 13.78 3.51 6.65
C LYS A 96 12.51 3.74 7.45
N ILE A 97 11.37 3.91 6.77
CA ILE A 97 10.08 4.22 7.40
C ILE A 97 9.40 2.94 7.89
N HIS A 98 9.11 1.99 7.01
CA HIS A 98 8.47 0.72 7.39
C HIS A 98 9.52 -0.31 7.81
N ASN A 99 10.38 0.07 8.73
CA ASN A 99 11.62 -0.63 9.12
C ASN A 99 11.42 -1.98 9.83
N VAL A 100 10.19 -2.30 10.25
CA VAL A 100 9.87 -3.60 10.89
C VAL A 100 9.55 -4.68 9.87
N LYS A 101 8.77 -4.34 8.82
CA LYS A 101 8.30 -5.31 7.84
C LYS A 101 8.91 -5.14 6.46
N ASN A 102 9.56 -4.00 6.19
CA ASN A 102 10.20 -3.67 4.92
C ASN A 102 9.29 -3.87 3.70
N ARG A 103 8.07 -3.33 3.78
CA ARG A 103 7.07 -3.40 2.71
C ARG A 103 6.64 -2.02 2.28
N MET A 104 6.15 -1.95 1.04
CA MET A 104 5.47 -0.77 0.48
C MET A 104 4.33 -1.20 -0.44
N PRO A 105 3.32 -0.35 -0.69
CA PRO A 105 2.37 -0.58 -1.77
C PRO A 105 3.10 -0.70 -3.11
N THR A 106 2.60 -1.54 -4.01
CA THR A 106 3.07 -1.57 -5.40
C THR A 106 2.49 -0.34 -6.12
N ILE A 107 3.29 0.71 -6.22
CA ILE A 107 2.92 1.97 -6.88
C ILE A 107 3.34 1.87 -8.35
N LEU A 108 2.42 2.22 -9.24
CA LEU A 108 2.58 2.10 -10.68
C LEU A 108 2.59 3.49 -11.33
N ASP A 109 3.43 3.68 -12.34
CA ASP A 109 3.32 4.78 -13.29
C ASP A 109 2.18 4.49 -14.30
N ASP A 110 1.92 5.43 -15.22
CA ASP A 110 0.81 5.34 -16.17
C ASP A 110 0.93 4.09 -17.07
N ASP A 111 2.13 3.74 -17.54
CA ASP A 111 2.35 2.62 -18.43
C ASP A 111 2.12 1.29 -17.72
N LEU A 112 2.67 1.14 -16.53
CA LEU A 112 2.47 -0.04 -15.70
C LEU A 112 1.03 -0.14 -15.18
N ALA A 113 0.37 0.98 -14.88
CA ALA A 113 -1.03 1.01 -14.47
C ALA A 113 -1.94 0.52 -15.60
N ASN A 114 -1.72 1.00 -16.82
CA ASN A 114 -2.44 0.52 -18.01
C ASN A 114 -2.19 -0.97 -18.24
N SER A 115 -0.93 -1.41 -18.13
CA SER A 115 -0.58 -2.83 -18.28
C SER A 115 -1.23 -3.68 -17.19
N TRP A 116 -1.24 -3.22 -15.94
CA TRP A 116 -1.81 -3.95 -14.80
C TRP A 116 -3.27 -4.35 -15.01
N VAL A 117 -4.08 -3.47 -15.59
CA VAL A 117 -5.50 -3.76 -15.85
C VAL A 117 -5.75 -4.47 -17.18
N ASN A 118 -4.71 -4.76 -17.96
CA ASN A 118 -4.82 -5.50 -19.21
C ASN A 118 -5.19 -6.97 -18.94
N GLU A 119 -6.24 -7.47 -19.58
CA GLU A 119 -6.72 -8.83 -19.40
C GLU A 119 -5.80 -9.91 -20.00
N ASN A 120 -4.89 -9.55 -20.91
CA ASN A 120 -4.02 -10.49 -21.63
C ASN A 120 -2.68 -10.78 -20.92
N LEU A 121 -2.48 -10.33 -19.66
CA LEU A 121 -1.24 -10.60 -18.93
C LEU A 121 -1.13 -12.08 -18.54
N ASN A 122 0.05 -12.64 -18.78
CA ASN A 122 0.42 -13.96 -18.25
C ASN A 122 0.94 -13.83 -16.80
N GLU A 123 1.11 -14.97 -16.12
CA GLU A 123 1.55 -14.99 -14.70
C GLU A 123 2.89 -14.31 -14.48
N LYS A 124 3.85 -14.46 -15.41
CA LYS A 124 5.17 -13.82 -15.32
C LYS A 124 5.02 -12.31 -15.35
N GLN A 125 4.24 -11.77 -16.29
CA GLN A 125 4.01 -10.33 -16.41
C GLN A 125 3.27 -9.77 -15.18
N ILE A 126 2.26 -10.48 -14.67
CA ILE A 126 1.57 -10.11 -13.42
C ILE A 126 2.57 -10.06 -12.25
N THR A 127 3.44 -11.07 -12.13
CA THR A 127 4.44 -11.12 -11.06
C THR A 127 5.43 -9.96 -11.17
N GLU A 128 5.94 -9.67 -12.36
CA GLU A 128 6.88 -8.58 -12.61
C GLU A 128 6.29 -7.23 -12.23
N ILE A 129 5.05 -6.94 -12.67
CA ILE A 129 4.36 -5.68 -12.33
C ILE A 129 4.07 -5.64 -10.81
N ALA A 130 3.56 -6.72 -10.23
CA ALA A 130 3.25 -6.78 -8.81
C ALA A 130 4.49 -6.57 -7.92
N ALA A 131 5.67 -6.99 -8.38
CA ALA A 131 6.94 -6.85 -7.67
C ALA A 131 7.64 -5.50 -7.88
N THR A 132 7.09 -4.60 -8.69
CA THR A 132 7.69 -3.30 -8.99
C THR A 132 7.89 -2.48 -7.72
N GLN A 133 9.09 -1.94 -7.54
CA GLN A 133 9.42 -0.94 -6.53
C GLN A 133 9.40 0.44 -7.19
N PHE A 134 8.63 1.36 -6.64
CA PHE A 134 8.60 2.74 -7.14
C PHE A 134 9.93 3.45 -6.87
N ASP A 135 10.33 4.35 -7.77
CA ASP A 135 11.58 5.10 -7.69
C ASP A 135 11.61 5.97 -6.42
N THR A 136 12.57 5.71 -5.55
CA THR A 136 12.78 6.46 -4.30
C THR A 136 12.96 7.96 -4.53
N ASN A 137 13.60 8.38 -5.65
CA ASN A 137 13.88 9.78 -5.95
C ASN A 137 12.62 10.56 -6.35
N LYS A 138 11.53 9.88 -6.62
CA LYS A 138 10.22 10.48 -6.92
C LYS A 138 9.28 10.46 -5.70
N MET A 139 9.76 10.08 -4.54
CA MET A 139 8.97 9.98 -3.32
C MET A 139 9.48 10.96 -2.27
N SER A 140 8.56 11.54 -1.52
CA SER A 140 8.85 12.31 -0.32
C SER A 140 8.08 11.77 0.87
N ALA A 141 8.62 11.98 2.06
CA ALA A 141 7.97 11.60 3.31
C ALA A 141 8.31 12.58 4.41
N HIS A 142 7.35 12.81 5.30
CA HIS A 142 7.54 13.57 6.51
C HIS A 142 6.71 12.98 7.65
N THR A 143 7.11 13.24 8.87
CA THR A 143 6.38 12.82 10.07
C THR A 143 5.11 13.64 10.24
N VAL A 144 4.04 12.99 10.72
CA VAL A 144 2.76 13.61 11.06
C VAL A 144 2.41 13.32 12.53
N ALA A 145 1.48 14.05 13.12
CA ALA A 145 1.07 13.83 14.50
C ALA A 145 0.49 12.42 14.71
N LYS A 146 0.67 11.83 15.90
CA LYS A 146 0.07 10.51 16.21
C LYS A 146 -1.46 10.48 16.09
N SER A 147 -2.09 11.64 16.23
CA SER A 147 -3.54 11.84 16.08
C SER A 147 -3.97 12.26 14.66
N PHE A 148 -3.11 12.14 13.65
CA PHE A 148 -3.34 12.63 12.29
C PHE A 148 -4.69 12.19 11.70
N GLN A 149 -5.18 11.00 12.03
CA GLN A 149 -6.48 10.48 11.56
C GLN A 149 -7.69 11.31 12.04
N GLN A 150 -7.50 12.14 13.05
CA GLN A 150 -8.54 13.03 13.61
C GLN A 150 -8.31 14.50 13.20
N SER A 151 -7.23 14.79 12.45
CA SER A 151 -6.91 16.11 11.97
C SER A 151 -7.73 16.47 10.73
N ILE A 152 -7.96 17.77 10.52
CA ILE A 152 -8.53 18.31 9.28
C ILE A 152 -7.56 18.09 8.11
N ASP A 153 -6.26 18.27 8.35
CA ASP A 153 -5.20 17.89 7.43
C ASP A 153 -4.37 16.75 8.04
N PRO A 154 -4.62 15.50 7.63
CA PRO A 154 -3.87 14.36 8.15
C PRO A 154 -2.41 14.32 7.69
N CYS A 155 -2.05 15.07 6.65
CA CYS A 155 -0.66 15.18 6.16
C CYS A 155 0.09 16.39 6.73
N GLU A 156 -0.49 17.15 7.65
CA GLU A 156 0.21 18.26 8.32
C GLU A 156 1.50 17.75 8.99
N LYS A 157 2.62 18.41 8.64
CA LYS A 157 3.94 18.05 9.17
C LYS A 157 4.00 18.24 10.68
N PHE A 158 4.51 17.23 11.39
CA PHE A 158 4.74 17.26 12.83
C PHE A 158 6.16 16.82 13.16
N ASP A 159 6.97 17.71 13.73
CA ASP A 159 8.37 17.41 14.07
C ASP A 159 8.50 16.74 15.44
N TYR A 160 9.01 15.51 15.46
CA TYR A 160 9.36 14.81 16.68
C TYR A 160 10.82 15.08 17.06
N LYS A 161 11.09 15.40 18.32
CA LYS A 161 12.45 15.68 18.83
C LYS A 161 13.46 14.58 18.51
N ILE A 162 13.03 13.32 18.46
CA ILE A 162 13.88 12.17 18.16
C ILE A 162 14.47 12.20 16.75
N PHE A 163 13.84 12.90 15.80
CA PHE A 163 14.32 13.07 14.43
C PHE A 163 15.02 14.40 14.17
N THR A 164 14.97 15.30 15.14
CA THR A 164 15.68 16.60 15.04
C THR A 164 17.15 16.37 15.36
N PRO A 165 18.11 16.81 14.53
CA PRO A 165 19.52 16.79 14.90
C PRO A 165 19.70 17.50 16.24
N GLN A 166 20.26 16.83 17.24
CA GLN A 166 20.68 17.50 18.47
C GLN A 166 21.79 18.47 18.05
N SER A 167 21.53 19.77 18.18
CA SER A 167 22.59 20.77 18.07
C SER A 167 23.58 20.47 19.22
N LEU A 168 24.74 19.95 18.86
CA LEU A 168 25.87 19.85 19.77
C LEU A 168 26.36 21.29 20.06
N PHE A 169 25.93 21.84 21.18
CA PHE A 169 26.60 22.97 21.85
C PHE A 169 27.35 22.44 23.04
#